data_a5367278973b45a056de1311dfa183c8
#
_entry.id   a5367278973b45a056de1311dfa183c8
#
_cell.length_a   1.000
_cell.length_b   1.000
_cell.length_c   1.000
_cell.angle_alpha   90.00
_cell.angle_beta   90.00
_cell.angle_gamma   90.00
#
_symmetry.space_group_name_H-M   'P 1'
#
loop_
_entity.id
_entity.type
_entity.pdbx_description
1 polymer ?
#
loop_
_entity_poly.entity_id
_entity_poly.type
_entity_poly.pdbx_seq_one_letter_code
_entity_poly.pdbx_strand_id
1 'polypeptide(L)'
;MKTKLKEIGGKSSPVLIVGAGMSGLACAVTLYQAGIPFLIFDRGNEVGGRVRTDEVDGYRLDRGFQVLLTAYPEAQRFLDYEKLDLKRCYPGSRVWFDNRFHRVADPFRHPIDGMKSLLSPIGTLGDKLRVGMMRMGILSSQSVPDNSSTLNALRKMGFGDSMINRFWKPFMRGVFLENELSTTIRKFEETFRYFSKGDTALPQKGIGEISRQLARLLPSERIHLETKISKVDSAAVYSGDGRTWQGKAVVLATENYHANQLLGIKNRAEEWNSVDCLYFSLPVNELPSTEPILHLDGTGTGPINNLTFVSSLCDCAPQGRSLLSASVIGQKDLPLAEIEQRAHDQLTEWFGKKVRNWEFIKGYRIRHAVPTCNTMPSPVPALTRVYRCGDYMGLPSIDSAMRTGRQTAEHIIQQQES
;
A
#
# COMPACT_ATOMS: atom_id res chain seq x y z
N MET A 1 33.48 -21.85 -14.62
CA MET A 1 34.40 -20.72 -14.37
C MET A 1 33.94 -20.02 -13.09
N LYS A 2 34.68 -20.11 -11.97
CA LYS A 2 34.38 -19.44 -10.73
C LYS A 2 34.67 -17.95 -10.91
N THR A 3 33.65 -17.12 -11.08
CA THR A 3 33.84 -15.67 -11.13
C THR A 3 34.18 -15.21 -9.72
N LYS A 4 35.44 -14.87 -9.47
CA LYS A 4 35.93 -14.27 -8.22
C LYS A 4 35.21 -12.95 -8.02
N LEU A 5 34.50 -12.80 -6.91
CA LEU A 5 34.01 -11.53 -6.41
C LEU A 5 35.18 -10.54 -6.29
N LYS A 6 35.05 -9.35 -6.89
CA LYS A 6 35.91 -8.21 -6.56
C LYS A 6 35.69 -7.92 -5.06
N GLU A 7 36.79 -8.05 -4.30
CA GLU A 7 36.78 -7.65 -2.88
C GLU A 7 36.33 -6.20 -2.78
N ILE A 8 35.15 -6.02 -2.14
CA ILE A 8 34.67 -4.70 -1.71
C ILE A 8 35.60 -4.29 -0.55
N GLY A 9 36.42 -3.28 -0.79
CA GLY A 9 37.43 -2.80 0.16
C GLY A 9 36.81 -2.49 1.53
N GLY A 10 37.17 -3.33 2.52
CA GLY A 10 36.78 -3.22 3.92
C GLY A 10 36.70 -4.60 4.55
N LYS A 11 37.37 -4.82 5.68
CA LYS A 11 37.57 -6.11 6.36
C LYS A 11 36.30 -6.83 6.90
N SER A 12 35.05 -6.42 6.55
CA SER A 12 33.84 -7.07 7.04
C SER A 12 32.95 -7.60 5.91
N SER A 13 32.49 -8.84 6.04
CA SER A 13 31.53 -9.45 5.12
C SER A 13 30.21 -8.67 5.08
N PRO A 14 29.55 -8.51 3.91
CA PRO A 14 28.33 -7.74 3.77
C PRO A 14 27.12 -8.40 4.46
N VAL A 15 26.10 -7.61 4.79
CA VAL A 15 24.74 -8.10 5.07
C VAL A 15 24.05 -8.33 3.72
N LEU A 16 23.47 -9.51 3.53
CA LEU A 16 22.78 -9.90 2.30
C LEU A 16 21.27 -9.68 2.47
N ILE A 17 20.68 -8.79 1.67
CA ILE A 17 19.26 -8.42 1.75
C ILE A 17 18.55 -9.01 0.54
N VAL A 18 17.54 -9.85 0.77
CA VAL A 18 16.73 -10.46 -0.29
C VAL A 18 15.39 -9.74 -0.37
N GLY A 19 15.21 -8.95 -1.43
CA GLY A 19 14.07 -8.10 -1.69
C GLY A 19 14.42 -6.60 -1.65
N ALA A 20 14.16 -5.89 -2.76
CA ALA A 20 14.33 -4.44 -2.89
C ALA A 20 13.00 -3.67 -2.73
N GLY A 21 12.06 -4.21 -1.94
CA GLY A 21 10.85 -3.51 -1.51
C GLY A 21 11.14 -2.47 -0.42
N MET A 22 10.09 -1.78 0.07
CA MET A 22 10.23 -0.71 1.05
C MET A 22 10.99 -1.13 2.32
N SER A 23 10.79 -2.37 2.80
CA SER A 23 11.51 -2.88 3.98
C SER A 23 12.99 -3.14 3.71
N GLY A 24 13.32 -3.74 2.55
CA GLY A 24 14.71 -4.00 2.17
C GLY A 24 15.48 -2.72 1.92
N LEU A 25 14.87 -1.72 1.25
CA LEU A 25 15.47 -0.42 1.01
C LEU A 25 15.70 0.35 2.32
N ALA A 26 14.72 0.37 3.24
CA ALA A 26 14.89 1.01 4.55
C ALA A 26 15.97 0.33 5.40
N CYS A 27 16.04 -1.01 5.36
CA CYS A 27 17.13 -1.77 5.98
C CYS A 27 18.49 -1.37 5.42
N ALA A 28 18.62 -1.34 4.09
CA ALA A 28 19.86 -0.99 3.42
C ALA A 28 20.31 0.45 3.70
N VAL A 29 19.37 1.42 3.67
CA VAL A 29 19.69 2.82 3.99
C VAL A 29 20.21 2.94 5.43
N THR A 30 19.59 2.24 6.38
CA THR A 30 20.01 2.25 7.79
C THR A 30 21.41 1.63 7.96
N LEU A 31 21.69 0.50 7.30
CA LEU A 31 23.03 -0.11 7.30
C LEU A 31 24.06 0.79 6.63
N TYR A 32 23.71 1.43 5.52
CA TYR A 32 24.60 2.34 4.80
C TYR A 32 25.00 3.54 5.65
N GLN A 33 24.02 4.15 6.36
CA GLN A 33 24.27 5.26 7.28
C GLN A 33 25.18 4.89 8.45
N ALA A 34 25.13 3.61 8.88
CA ALA A 34 26.03 3.06 9.91
C ALA A 34 27.38 2.56 9.35
N GLY A 35 27.69 2.75 8.06
CA GLY A 35 28.94 2.30 7.45
C GLY A 35 29.05 0.78 7.28
N ILE A 36 27.94 0.02 7.39
CA ILE A 36 27.93 -1.43 7.30
C ILE A 36 27.76 -1.86 5.84
N PRO A 37 28.68 -2.72 5.31
CA PRO A 37 28.55 -3.25 3.96
C PRO A 37 27.30 -4.11 3.81
N PHE A 38 26.62 -3.96 2.69
CA PHE A 38 25.42 -4.74 2.32
C PHE A 38 25.38 -4.99 0.82
N LEU A 39 24.56 -5.98 0.41
CA LEU A 39 24.12 -6.22 -0.97
C LEU A 39 22.63 -6.49 -0.96
N ILE A 40 21.90 -5.94 -1.93
CA ILE A 40 20.47 -6.18 -2.14
C ILE A 40 20.29 -7.04 -3.38
N PHE A 41 19.37 -8.02 -3.31
CA PHE A 41 19.01 -8.88 -4.43
C PHE A 41 17.51 -8.84 -4.63
N ASP A 42 17.08 -8.54 -5.85
CA ASP A 42 15.67 -8.59 -6.22
C ASP A 42 15.47 -9.32 -7.55
N ARG A 43 14.36 -10.08 -7.64
CA ARG A 43 13.98 -10.78 -8.87
C ARG A 43 13.44 -9.85 -9.96
N GLY A 44 12.96 -8.66 -9.56
CA GLY A 44 12.39 -7.66 -10.45
C GLY A 44 13.46 -6.88 -11.21
N ASN A 45 13.03 -6.24 -12.29
CA ASN A 45 13.87 -5.34 -13.08
C ASN A 45 13.95 -3.92 -12.52
N GLU A 46 13.24 -3.65 -11.39
CA GLU A 46 13.20 -2.36 -10.72
C GLU A 46 12.93 -2.56 -9.22
N VAL A 47 13.38 -1.60 -8.42
CA VAL A 47 13.11 -1.54 -6.96
C VAL A 47 11.65 -1.24 -6.64
N GLY A 48 11.25 -1.43 -5.38
CA GLY A 48 9.96 -1.00 -4.84
C GLY A 48 8.98 -2.13 -4.53
N GLY A 49 9.14 -3.29 -5.19
CA GLY A 49 8.23 -4.42 -4.98
C GLY A 49 6.78 -4.05 -5.32
N ARG A 50 5.91 -3.91 -4.31
CA ARG A 50 4.51 -3.48 -4.46
C ARG A 50 4.36 -1.96 -4.63
N VAL A 51 5.31 -1.16 -4.14
CA VAL A 51 5.32 0.31 -4.27
C VAL A 51 6.06 0.69 -5.55
N ARG A 52 5.37 0.56 -6.66
CA ARG A 52 5.94 0.70 -8.00
C ARG A 52 4.97 1.31 -8.99
N THR A 53 5.50 2.09 -9.95
CA THR A 53 4.78 2.70 -11.06
C THR A 53 5.39 2.19 -12.37
N ASP A 54 4.56 1.63 -13.24
CA ASP A 54 4.97 1.20 -14.59
C ASP A 54 4.64 2.30 -15.61
N GLU A 55 5.46 2.42 -16.67
CA GLU A 55 5.14 3.24 -17.83
C GLU A 55 4.55 2.35 -18.94
N VAL A 56 3.36 2.69 -19.42
CA VAL A 56 2.63 1.95 -20.44
C VAL A 56 1.99 2.94 -21.40
N ASP A 57 2.39 2.94 -22.65
CA ASP A 57 1.84 3.78 -23.73
C ASP A 57 1.74 5.28 -23.35
N GLY A 58 2.75 5.79 -22.64
CA GLY A 58 2.81 7.17 -22.16
C GLY A 58 2.01 7.44 -20.88
N TYR A 59 1.35 6.44 -20.30
CA TYR A 59 0.71 6.52 -19.00
C TYR A 59 1.65 6.02 -17.90
N ARG A 60 1.54 6.61 -16.70
CA ARG A 60 2.16 6.11 -15.47
C ARG A 60 1.11 5.42 -14.63
N LEU A 61 1.23 4.11 -14.48
CA LEU A 61 0.27 3.23 -13.81
C LEU A 61 0.89 2.66 -12.55
N ASP A 62 0.36 3.04 -11.40
CA ASP A 62 0.76 2.43 -10.13
C ASP A 62 0.29 0.98 -10.05
N ARG A 63 1.11 0.09 -9.51
CA ARG A 63 0.71 -1.31 -9.29
C ARG A 63 -0.27 -1.42 -8.13
N GLY A 64 -1.55 -1.11 -8.42
CA GLY A 64 -2.61 -0.93 -7.45
C GLY A 64 -2.72 0.52 -6.98
N PHE A 65 -3.95 0.97 -6.70
CA PHE A 65 -4.16 2.31 -6.16
C PHE A 65 -3.60 2.37 -4.73
N GLN A 66 -2.58 3.18 -4.55
CA GLN A 66 -1.88 3.37 -3.29
C GLN A 66 -1.75 4.87 -3.00
N VAL A 67 -1.65 5.23 -1.74
CA VAL A 67 -1.43 6.60 -1.28
C VAL A 67 -0.42 6.63 -0.15
N LEU A 68 0.30 7.73 -0.03
CA LEU A 68 1.17 8.01 1.11
C LEU A 68 0.39 8.84 2.14
N LEU A 69 0.36 8.38 3.39
CA LEU A 69 -0.12 9.20 4.50
C LEU A 69 1.06 10.01 5.05
N THR A 70 1.00 11.34 4.94
CA THR A 70 2.14 12.21 5.28
C THR A 70 2.48 12.20 6.78
N ALA A 71 1.56 11.72 7.62
CA ALA A 71 1.78 11.52 9.06
C ALA A 71 2.50 10.21 9.42
N TYR A 72 2.88 9.39 8.45
CA TYR A 72 3.66 8.17 8.70
C TYR A 72 5.04 8.51 9.26
N PRO A 73 5.40 8.06 10.49
CA PRO A 73 6.66 8.43 11.14
C PRO A 73 7.90 7.98 10.37
N GLU A 74 7.89 6.78 9.82
CA GLU A 74 9.04 6.28 9.06
C GLU A 74 9.12 6.95 7.69
N ALA A 75 7.99 7.28 7.06
CA ALA A 75 8.01 8.07 5.84
C ALA A 75 8.63 9.45 6.07
N GLN A 76 8.30 10.14 7.17
CA GLN A 76 8.91 11.41 7.55
C GLN A 76 10.42 11.29 7.85
N ARG A 77 10.86 10.14 8.35
CA ARG A 77 12.27 9.86 8.64
C ARG A 77 13.10 9.65 7.38
N PHE A 78 12.55 8.89 6.42
CA PHE A 78 13.30 8.38 5.28
C PHE A 78 13.13 9.20 3.99
N LEU A 79 12.01 9.92 3.84
CA LEU A 79 11.62 10.55 2.59
C LEU A 79 11.72 12.07 2.65
N ASP A 80 12.19 12.63 1.57
CA ASP A 80 12.18 14.06 1.28
C ASP A 80 10.89 14.38 0.50
N TYR A 81 9.90 14.92 1.21
CA TYR A 81 8.57 15.19 0.66
C TYR A 81 8.57 16.30 -0.40
N GLU A 82 9.51 17.27 -0.30
CA GLU A 82 9.65 18.34 -1.28
C GLU A 82 10.11 17.78 -2.62
N LYS A 83 11.12 16.90 -2.61
CA LYS A 83 11.61 16.25 -3.83
C LYS A 83 10.63 15.25 -4.44
N LEU A 84 9.72 14.70 -3.65
CA LEU A 84 8.63 13.85 -4.15
C LEU A 84 7.53 14.65 -4.84
N ASP A 85 7.48 15.97 -4.63
CA ASP A 85 6.41 16.85 -5.13
C ASP A 85 5.02 16.26 -4.85
N LEU A 86 4.73 16.07 -3.55
CA LEU A 86 3.52 15.41 -3.09
C LEU A 86 2.27 16.22 -3.42
N LYS A 87 1.35 15.63 -4.17
CA LYS A 87 0.01 16.17 -4.47
C LYS A 87 -0.99 15.63 -3.47
N ARG A 88 -1.72 16.51 -2.80
CA ARG A 88 -2.65 16.16 -1.73
C ARG A 88 -4.02 15.79 -2.29
N CYS A 89 -4.57 14.70 -1.81
CA CYS A 89 -5.96 14.35 -2.04
C CYS A 89 -6.89 15.27 -1.24
N TYR A 90 -8.08 15.49 -1.76
CA TYR A 90 -9.15 16.15 -1.01
C TYR A 90 -9.51 15.32 0.23
N PRO A 91 -9.59 15.90 1.44
CA PRO A 91 -9.88 15.17 2.68
C PRO A 91 -11.38 14.87 2.82
N GLY A 92 -11.82 13.92 2.04
CA GLY A 92 -13.21 13.46 1.96
C GLY A 92 -13.40 12.50 0.80
N SER A 93 -14.65 12.17 0.53
CA SER A 93 -15.03 11.28 -0.58
C SER A 93 -16.38 11.67 -1.18
N ARG A 94 -16.63 11.18 -2.38
CA ARG A 94 -17.94 11.17 -3.03
C ARG A 94 -18.47 9.75 -2.99
N VAL A 95 -19.57 9.54 -2.31
CA VAL A 95 -20.19 8.22 -2.12
C VAL A 95 -21.36 8.09 -3.08
N TRP A 96 -21.32 7.09 -3.96
CA TRP A 96 -22.43 6.74 -4.84
C TRP A 96 -23.52 6.06 -4.04
N PHE A 97 -24.71 6.67 -4.00
CA PHE A 97 -25.89 6.15 -3.35
C PHE A 97 -27.12 6.86 -3.90
N ASP A 98 -28.24 6.14 -4.07
CA ASP A 98 -29.49 6.71 -4.58
C ASP A 98 -29.28 7.46 -5.94
N ASN A 99 -28.63 6.78 -6.88
CA ASN A 99 -28.33 7.23 -8.26
C ASN A 99 -27.59 8.58 -8.35
N ARG A 100 -26.83 8.97 -7.35
CA ARG A 100 -26.00 10.18 -7.35
C ARG A 100 -24.83 10.10 -6.37
N PHE A 101 -23.87 10.98 -6.59
CA PHE A 101 -22.76 11.14 -5.63
C PHE A 101 -23.10 12.10 -4.51
N HIS A 102 -22.91 11.63 -3.28
CA HIS A 102 -23.02 12.41 -2.06
C HIS A 102 -21.63 12.72 -1.50
N ARG A 103 -21.35 13.99 -1.22
CA ARG A 103 -20.10 14.40 -0.59
C ARG A 103 -20.09 14.05 0.88
N VAL A 104 -18.99 13.46 1.34
CA VAL A 104 -18.64 13.29 2.75
C VAL A 104 -17.26 13.94 2.92
N ALA A 105 -17.19 15.04 3.66
CA ALA A 105 -15.98 15.83 3.84
C ALA A 105 -15.59 15.92 5.32
N ASP A 106 -14.28 16.06 5.58
CA ASP A 106 -13.76 16.36 6.92
C ASP A 106 -14.11 17.81 7.30
N PRO A 107 -15.01 18.04 8.29
CA PRO A 107 -15.44 19.39 8.67
C PRO A 107 -14.34 20.22 9.31
N PHE A 108 -13.30 19.59 9.85
CA PHE A 108 -12.16 20.29 10.44
C PHE A 108 -11.23 20.89 9.39
N ARG A 109 -11.20 20.33 8.20
CA ARG A 109 -10.37 20.81 7.07
C ARG A 109 -11.17 21.63 6.07
N HIS A 110 -12.44 21.28 5.85
CA HIS A 110 -13.37 21.94 4.95
C HIS A 110 -14.72 22.21 5.63
N PRO A 111 -14.85 23.25 6.49
CA PRO A 111 -16.04 23.49 7.30
C PRO A 111 -17.34 23.62 6.49
N ILE A 112 -17.29 24.31 5.34
CA ILE A 112 -18.48 24.51 4.48
C ILE A 112 -18.95 23.20 3.89
N ASP A 113 -18.04 22.38 3.34
CA ASP A 113 -18.38 21.08 2.76
C ASP A 113 -18.75 20.07 3.87
N GLY A 114 -18.14 20.18 5.04
CA GLY A 114 -18.51 19.43 6.23
C GLY A 114 -19.96 19.69 6.64
N MET A 115 -20.38 20.96 6.67
CA MET A 115 -21.77 21.32 6.95
C MET A 115 -22.75 20.76 5.90
N LYS A 116 -22.41 20.88 4.60
CA LYS A 116 -23.22 20.26 3.53
C LYS A 116 -23.30 18.74 3.69
N SER A 117 -22.23 18.10 4.14
CA SER A 117 -22.18 16.67 4.39
C SER A 117 -23.13 16.23 5.50
N LEU A 118 -23.48 17.11 6.46
CA LEU A 118 -24.48 16.80 7.50
C LEU A 118 -25.86 16.48 6.92
N LEU A 119 -26.21 17.06 5.78
CA LEU A 119 -27.50 16.83 5.10
C LEU A 119 -27.48 15.60 4.17
N SER A 120 -26.33 14.95 3.98
CA SER A 120 -26.23 13.79 3.09
C SER A 120 -26.91 12.57 3.74
N PRO A 121 -27.50 11.65 2.94
CA PRO A 121 -28.10 10.40 3.44
C PRO A 121 -27.05 9.36 3.87
N ILE A 122 -25.77 9.70 3.80
CA ILE A 122 -24.67 8.83 4.22
C ILE A 122 -24.51 8.90 5.72
N GLY A 123 -25.20 7.99 6.42
CA GLY A 123 -25.28 7.96 7.88
C GLY A 123 -26.21 9.03 8.50
N THR A 124 -26.52 8.83 9.76
CA THR A 124 -27.32 9.76 10.56
C THR A 124 -26.49 10.95 11.05
N LEU A 125 -27.14 12.00 11.55
CA LEU A 125 -26.44 13.10 12.22
C LEU A 125 -25.63 12.61 13.43
N GLY A 126 -26.17 11.65 14.19
CA GLY A 126 -25.47 11.03 15.32
C GLY A 126 -24.19 10.30 14.87
N ASP A 127 -24.21 9.61 13.72
CA ASP A 127 -23.02 8.97 13.17
C ASP A 127 -21.95 10.00 12.80
N LYS A 128 -22.34 11.12 12.20
CA LYS A 128 -21.41 12.19 11.79
C LYS A 128 -20.77 12.87 13.00
N LEU A 129 -21.53 13.05 14.08
CA LEU A 129 -20.99 13.54 15.36
C LEU A 129 -20.00 12.54 15.98
N ARG A 130 -20.27 11.23 15.89
CA ARG A 130 -19.34 10.19 16.34
C ARG A 130 -18.02 10.21 15.54
N VAL A 131 -18.07 10.42 14.23
CA VAL A 131 -16.84 10.62 13.42
C VAL A 131 -16.06 11.83 13.92
N GLY A 132 -16.74 12.94 14.21
CA GLY A 132 -16.13 14.12 14.82
C GLY A 132 -15.49 13.83 16.18
N MET A 133 -16.17 13.10 17.06
CA MET A 133 -15.62 12.70 18.36
C MET A 133 -14.42 11.75 18.22
N MET A 134 -14.43 10.81 17.27
CA MET A 134 -13.26 9.98 16.95
C MET A 134 -12.09 10.83 16.48
N ARG A 135 -12.35 11.81 15.62
CA ARG A 135 -11.34 12.73 15.09
C ARG A 135 -10.67 13.54 16.21
N MET A 136 -11.43 13.92 17.23
CA MET A 136 -10.94 14.64 18.42
C MET A 136 -10.32 13.71 19.48
N GLY A 137 -10.34 12.39 19.28
CA GLY A 137 -9.87 11.41 20.25
C GLY A 137 -10.79 11.23 21.48
N ILE A 138 -12.02 11.77 21.43
CA ILE A 138 -13.02 11.65 22.50
C ILE A 138 -13.68 10.28 22.45
N LEU A 139 -13.99 9.78 21.26
CA LEU A 139 -14.54 8.45 21.05
C LEU A 139 -13.40 7.53 20.60
N SER A 140 -13.15 6.49 21.37
CA SER A 140 -12.12 5.46 21.07
C SER A 140 -12.69 4.08 21.34
N SER A 141 -11.98 3.06 20.89
CA SER A 141 -12.36 1.67 21.11
C SER A 141 -11.89 1.09 22.45
N GLN A 142 -11.50 1.90 23.43
CA GLN A 142 -10.93 1.43 24.71
C GLN A 142 -11.75 0.36 25.43
N SER A 143 -13.07 0.33 25.21
CA SER A 143 -13.97 -0.70 25.73
C SER A 143 -14.08 -1.95 24.87
N VAL A 144 -13.35 -2.00 23.74
CA VAL A 144 -13.41 -3.08 22.75
C VAL A 144 -12.07 -3.83 22.77
N PRO A 145 -12.06 -5.17 22.90
CA PRO A 145 -10.80 -5.92 22.83
C PRO A 145 -10.03 -5.66 21.54
N ASP A 146 -8.71 -5.54 21.62
CA ASP A 146 -7.79 -5.22 20.51
C ASP A 146 -7.89 -6.16 19.31
N ASN A 147 -8.29 -7.40 19.54
CA ASN A 147 -8.48 -8.42 18.51
C ASN A 147 -9.90 -8.43 17.89
N SER A 148 -10.79 -7.53 18.34
CA SER A 148 -12.12 -7.42 17.74
C SER A 148 -12.04 -6.96 16.30
N SER A 149 -12.95 -7.47 15.46
CA SER A 149 -13.07 -6.97 14.09
C SER A 149 -13.49 -5.49 14.06
N THR A 150 -13.03 -4.77 13.06
CA THR A 150 -13.42 -3.38 12.81
C THR A 150 -14.95 -3.23 12.75
N LEU A 151 -15.66 -4.16 12.08
CA LEU A 151 -17.11 -4.14 12.00
C LEU A 151 -17.79 -4.17 13.39
N ASN A 152 -17.37 -5.13 14.22
CA ASN A 152 -17.93 -5.26 15.58
C ASN A 152 -17.61 -4.04 16.44
N ALA A 153 -16.43 -3.50 16.31
CA ALA A 153 -16.03 -2.31 17.04
C ALA A 153 -16.86 -1.07 16.63
N LEU A 154 -17.03 -0.83 15.34
CA LEU A 154 -17.88 0.28 14.85
C LEU A 154 -19.31 0.19 15.38
N ARG A 155 -19.90 -1.02 15.40
CA ARG A 155 -21.23 -1.24 16.00
C ARG A 155 -21.25 -0.94 17.49
N LYS A 156 -20.27 -1.42 18.25
CA LYS A 156 -20.13 -1.13 19.68
C LYS A 156 -19.92 0.36 19.98
N MET A 157 -19.24 1.08 19.09
CA MET A 157 -19.09 2.52 19.16
C MET A 157 -20.38 3.29 18.78
N GLY A 158 -21.45 2.57 18.41
CA GLY A 158 -22.79 3.11 18.17
C GLY A 158 -23.02 3.60 16.75
N PHE A 159 -22.15 3.27 15.77
CA PHE A 159 -22.40 3.60 14.36
C PHE A 159 -23.57 2.79 13.81
N GLY A 160 -24.48 3.49 13.12
CA GLY A 160 -25.63 2.87 12.45
C GLY A 160 -25.24 2.15 11.17
N ASP A 161 -26.06 1.16 10.76
CA ASP A 161 -25.80 0.35 9.56
C ASP A 161 -25.72 1.21 8.28
N SER A 162 -26.44 2.32 8.19
CA SER A 162 -26.34 3.23 7.05
C SER A 162 -24.94 3.85 6.92
N MET A 163 -24.32 4.29 8.01
CA MET A 163 -22.96 4.82 8.00
C MET A 163 -21.94 3.70 7.75
N ILE A 164 -22.12 2.54 8.39
CA ILE A 164 -21.23 1.39 8.22
C ILE A 164 -21.24 0.92 6.76
N ASN A 165 -22.41 0.66 6.18
CA ASN A 165 -22.48 0.06 4.85
C ASN A 165 -22.19 1.05 3.73
N ARG A 166 -22.61 2.33 3.84
CA ARG A 166 -22.47 3.31 2.76
C ARG A 166 -21.13 4.04 2.78
N PHE A 167 -20.45 4.13 3.95
CA PHE A 167 -19.19 4.85 4.07
C PHE A 167 -18.04 3.99 4.63
N TRP A 168 -18.16 3.50 5.87
CA TRP A 168 -17.05 2.79 6.51
C TRP A 168 -16.65 1.54 5.75
N LYS A 169 -17.63 0.75 5.30
CA LYS A 169 -17.36 -0.48 4.56
C LYS A 169 -16.63 -0.21 3.24
N PRO A 170 -17.13 0.59 2.28
CA PRO A 170 -16.41 0.85 1.03
C PRO A 170 -15.08 1.59 1.25
N PHE A 171 -14.98 2.49 2.23
CA PHE A 171 -13.74 3.20 2.52
C PHE A 171 -12.66 2.25 3.08
N MET A 172 -12.97 1.47 4.11
CA MET A 172 -12.00 0.57 4.73
C MET A 172 -11.74 -0.69 3.90
N ARG A 173 -12.69 -1.15 3.09
CA ARG A 173 -12.42 -2.18 2.07
C ARG A 173 -11.30 -1.76 1.14
N GLY A 174 -11.29 -0.51 0.69
CA GLY A 174 -10.21 0.05 -0.13
C GLY A 174 -8.84 0.08 0.58
N VAL A 175 -8.83 0.13 1.92
CA VAL A 175 -7.60 0.16 2.73
C VAL A 175 -7.13 -1.25 3.11
N PHE A 176 -8.05 -2.10 3.55
CA PHE A 176 -7.74 -3.45 4.05
C PHE A 176 -7.78 -4.53 2.97
N LEU A 177 -8.38 -4.20 1.83
CA LEU A 177 -8.60 -5.09 0.67
C LEU A 177 -9.38 -6.35 1.04
N GLU A 178 -10.35 -6.23 1.96
CA GLU A 178 -11.24 -7.30 2.41
C GLU A 178 -12.71 -6.87 2.39
N ASN A 179 -13.63 -7.84 2.31
CA ASN A 179 -15.04 -7.53 2.13
C ASN A 179 -15.77 -7.19 3.44
N GLU A 180 -15.42 -7.81 4.56
CA GLU A 180 -16.29 -7.88 5.75
C GLU A 180 -15.79 -7.06 6.95
N LEU A 181 -14.74 -6.24 6.79
CA LEU A 181 -14.10 -5.49 7.89
C LEU A 181 -13.71 -6.40 9.07
N SER A 182 -13.16 -7.58 8.76
CA SER A 182 -12.67 -8.55 9.72
C SER A 182 -11.33 -8.14 10.34
N THR A 183 -10.59 -7.27 9.67
CA THR A 183 -9.34 -6.66 10.16
C THR A 183 -9.55 -6.04 11.55
N THR A 184 -8.54 -6.20 12.42
CA THR A 184 -8.63 -5.79 13.82
C THR A 184 -8.87 -4.29 13.99
N ILE A 185 -9.59 -3.92 15.05
CA ILE A 185 -9.85 -2.52 15.41
C ILE A 185 -8.55 -1.73 15.61
N ARG A 186 -7.49 -2.36 16.10
CA ARG A 186 -6.16 -1.77 16.24
C ARG A 186 -5.62 -1.21 14.92
N LYS A 187 -5.78 -1.97 13.83
CA LYS A 187 -5.37 -1.51 12.49
C LYS A 187 -6.23 -0.36 12.00
N PHE A 188 -7.54 -0.43 12.25
CA PHE A 188 -8.46 0.66 11.92
C PHE A 188 -8.06 1.96 12.64
N GLU A 189 -7.86 1.92 13.96
CA GLU A 189 -7.50 3.11 14.75
C GLU A 189 -6.15 3.70 14.34
N GLU A 190 -5.15 2.85 14.11
CA GLU A 190 -3.86 3.31 13.60
C GLU A 190 -4.02 4.03 12.26
N THR A 191 -4.76 3.43 11.33
CA THR A 191 -5.03 3.99 10.01
C THR A 191 -5.80 5.30 10.10
N PHE A 192 -6.89 5.32 10.89
CA PHE A 192 -7.71 6.52 11.09
C PHE A 192 -6.91 7.66 11.74
N ARG A 193 -6.03 7.35 12.69
CA ARG A 193 -5.15 8.31 13.32
C ARG A 193 -4.21 8.98 12.30
N TYR A 194 -3.65 8.22 11.35
CA TYR A 194 -2.78 8.80 10.32
C TYR A 194 -3.57 9.63 9.30
N PHE A 195 -4.74 9.19 8.86
CA PHE A 195 -5.66 10.02 8.07
C PHE A 195 -6.03 11.32 8.79
N SER A 196 -6.18 11.24 10.10
CA SER A 196 -6.56 12.38 10.93
C SER A 196 -5.43 13.39 11.11
N LYS A 197 -4.18 12.95 11.26
CA LYS A 197 -3.03 13.79 11.59
C LYS A 197 -2.29 14.37 10.37
N GLY A 198 -2.37 13.68 9.22
CA GLY A 198 -1.66 14.08 8.02
C GLY A 198 -2.56 14.14 6.79
N ASP A 199 -1.95 14.43 5.66
CA ASP A 199 -2.62 14.41 4.38
C ASP A 199 -2.47 13.04 3.72
N THR A 200 -3.44 12.69 2.90
CA THR A 200 -3.32 11.63 1.91
C THR A 200 -2.73 12.25 0.66
N ALA A 201 -1.65 11.70 0.13
CA ALA A 201 -0.94 12.29 -1.00
C ALA A 201 -0.36 11.24 -1.94
N LEU A 202 -0.06 11.68 -3.16
CA LEU A 202 0.67 10.93 -4.17
C LEU A 202 1.86 11.75 -4.67
N PRO A 203 3.02 11.14 -4.93
CA PRO A 203 4.09 11.80 -5.67
C PRO A 203 3.62 12.17 -7.08
N GLN A 204 4.05 13.34 -7.59
CA GLN A 204 3.71 13.84 -8.94
C GLN A 204 3.92 12.80 -10.06
N LYS A 205 4.94 11.96 -9.92
CA LYS A 205 5.32 10.94 -10.92
C LYS A 205 4.90 9.51 -10.55
N GLY A 206 3.91 9.36 -9.65
CA GLY A 206 3.40 8.07 -9.20
C GLY A 206 4.07 7.54 -7.93
N ILE A 207 3.45 6.54 -7.32
CA ILE A 207 3.85 6.00 -6.00
C ILE A 207 5.26 5.40 -6.01
N GLY A 208 5.73 4.92 -7.16
CA GLY A 208 7.07 4.33 -7.32
C GLY A 208 8.23 5.30 -7.05
N GLU A 209 7.99 6.62 -7.08
CA GLU A 209 9.03 7.60 -6.73
C GLU A 209 9.49 7.47 -5.26
N ILE A 210 8.64 6.96 -4.38
CA ILE A 210 8.99 6.70 -2.98
C ILE A 210 10.13 5.69 -2.90
N SER A 211 10.01 4.56 -3.58
CA SER A 211 11.04 3.52 -3.59
C SER A 211 12.29 3.94 -4.37
N ARG A 212 12.11 4.65 -5.48
CA ARG A 212 13.22 5.21 -6.26
C ARG A 212 14.03 6.23 -5.46
N GLN A 213 13.36 7.07 -4.65
CA GLN A 213 14.05 8.04 -3.79
C GLN A 213 14.94 7.33 -2.76
N LEU A 214 14.46 6.26 -2.11
CA LEU A 214 15.28 5.47 -1.19
C LEU A 214 16.47 4.81 -1.90
N ALA A 215 16.23 4.22 -3.08
CA ALA A 215 17.29 3.57 -3.84
C ALA A 215 18.41 4.54 -4.28
N ARG A 216 18.04 5.80 -4.60
CA ARG A 216 19.02 6.85 -4.95
C ARG A 216 19.96 7.25 -3.81
N LEU A 217 19.63 6.91 -2.55
CA LEU A 217 20.51 7.10 -1.39
C LEU A 217 21.61 6.04 -1.31
N LEU A 218 21.51 4.98 -2.07
CA LEU A 218 22.39 3.81 -2.02
C LEU A 218 23.29 3.73 -3.25
N PRO A 219 24.51 3.19 -3.11
CA PRO A 219 25.36 2.88 -4.26
C PRO A 219 24.68 1.86 -5.18
N SER A 220 24.52 2.19 -6.46
CA SER A 220 23.79 1.37 -7.43
C SER A 220 24.42 -0.02 -7.64
N GLU A 221 25.73 -0.13 -7.53
CA GLU A 221 26.48 -1.38 -7.65
C GLU A 221 26.21 -2.39 -6.53
N ARG A 222 25.52 -1.95 -5.45
CA ARG A 222 25.11 -2.83 -4.35
C ARG A 222 23.67 -3.35 -4.51
N ILE A 223 22.98 -2.95 -5.56
CA ILE A 223 21.61 -3.37 -5.87
C ILE A 223 21.62 -4.27 -7.09
N HIS A 224 21.40 -5.56 -6.87
CA HIS A 224 21.38 -6.60 -7.91
C HIS A 224 19.93 -6.91 -8.28
N LEU A 225 19.41 -6.23 -9.29
CA LEU A 225 18.10 -6.51 -9.88
C LEU A 225 18.18 -7.77 -10.78
N GLU A 226 17.02 -8.27 -11.21
CA GLU A 226 16.90 -9.48 -12.04
C GLU A 226 17.67 -10.68 -11.47
N THR A 227 17.80 -10.70 -10.13
CA THR A 227 18.55 -11.72 -9.40
C THR A 227 17.63 -12.45 -8.44
N LYS A 228 17.03 -13.55 -8.91
CA LYS A 228 16.13 -14.38 -8.10
C LYS A 228 16.92 -15.28 -7.16
N ILE A 229 16.84 -15.03 -5.86
CA ILE A 229 17.37 -15.92 -4.83
C ILE A 229 16.43 -17.11 -4.68
N SER A 230 16.97 -18.32 -4.72
CA SER A 230 16.25 -19.59 -4.65
C SER A 230 16.48 -20.36 -3.36
N LYS A 231 17.58 -20.05 -2.64
CA LYS A 231 17.94 -20.68 -1.37
C LYS A 231 18.74 -19.71 -0.50
N VAL A 232 18.59 -19.83 0.80
CA VAL A 232 19.37 -19.11 1.81
C VAL A 232 19.88 -20.05 2.88
N ASP A 233 21.00 -19.71 3.49
CA ASP A 233 21.47 -20.27 4.75
C ASP A 233 21.92 -19.14 5.70
N SER A 234 22.57 -19.49 6.82
CA SER A 234 22.95 -18.51 7.87
C SER A 234 23.95 -17.45 7.41
N ALA A 235 24.64 -17.64 6.31
CA ALA A 235 25.74 -16.79 5.86
C ALA A 235 25.79 -16.61 4.33
N ALA A 236 24.87 -17.19 3.56
CA ALA A 236 24.91 -17.11 2.10
C ALA A 236 23.50 -17.06 1.47
N VAL A 237 23.47 -16.50 0.26
CA VAL A 237 22.31 -16.57 -0.62
C VAL A 237 22.72 -17.20 -1.95
N TYR A 238 21.82 -17.96 -2.55
CA TYR A 238 22.03 -18.72 -3.77
C TYR A 238 20.99 -18.31 -4.81
N SER A 239 21.41 -17.88 -5.97
CA SER A 239 20.50 -17.59 -7.07
C SER A 239 20.16 -18.84 -7.88
N GLY A 240 19.04 -18.78 -8.59
CA GLY A 240 18.59 -19.88 -9.44
C GLY A 240 19.50 -20.17 -10.63
N ASP A 241 20.38 -19.24 -11.03
CA ASP A 241 21.38 -19.38 -12.09
C ASP A 241 22.75 -19.87 -11.59
N GLY A 242 22.85 -20.27 -10.32
CA GLY A 242 24.04 -20.88 -9.72
C GLY A 242 25.05 -19.91 -9.11
N ARG A 243 24.81 -18.60 -9.12
CA ARG A 243 25.64 -17.63 -8.39
C ARG A 243 25.43 -17.75 -6.89
N THR A 244 26.50 -17.49 -6.13
CA THR A 244 26.48 -17.54 -4.64
C THR A 244 27.17 -16.31 -4.09
N TRP A 245 26.57 -15.72 -3.05
CA TRP A 245 27.15 -14.63 -2.27
C TRP A 245 27.22 -15.04 -0.80
N GLN A 246 28.37 -14.75 -0.20
CA GLN A 246 28.59 -14.96 1.22
C GLN A 246 28.55 -13.62 1.97
N GLY A 247 27.99 -13.64 3.18
CA GLY A 247 27.87 -12.48 4.03
C GLY A 247 27.93 -12.86 5.51
N LYS A 248 27.79 -11.87 6.37
CA LYS A 248 27.74 -12.07 7.83
C LYS A 248 26.35 -12.31 8.39
N ALA A 249 25.32 -11.90 7.63
CA ALA A 249 23.91 -12.09 7.96
C ALA A 249 23.07 -12.06 6.69
N VAL A 250 21.88 -12.64 6.73
CA VAL A 250 20.87 -12.61 5.67
C VAL A 250 19.61 -11.93 6.20
N VAL A 251 19.06 -10.98 5.43
CA VAL A 251 17.78 -10.35 5.72
C VAL A 251 16.77 -10.71 4.62
N LEU A 252 15.70 -11.39 5.01
CA LEU A 252 14.58 -11.71 4.12
C LEU A 252 13.57 -10.54 4.18
N ALA A 253 13.66 -9.66 3.20
CA ALA A 253 12.82 -8.48 3.01
C ALA A 253 11.77 -8.69 1.90
N THR A 254 11.44 -9.95 1.63
CA THR A 254 10.41 -10.37 0.67
C THR A 254 9.05 -10.48 1.34
N GLU A 255 8.01 -10.70 0.55
CA GLU A 255 6.69 -11.10 1.06
C GLU A 255 6.81 -12.36 1.95
N ASN A 256 5.97 -12.47 2.98
CA ASN A 256 5.99 -13.59 3.93
C ASN A 256 5.99 -14.96 3.24
N TYR A 257 5.19 -15.09 2.18
CA TYR A 257 5.12 -16.31 1.38
C TYR A 257 6.49 -16.74 0.83
N HIS A 258 7.24 -15.81 0.22
CA HIS A 258 8.57 -16.08 -0.33
C HIS A 258 9.61 -16.30 0.77
N ALA A 259 9.55 -15.52 1.85
CA ALA A 259 10.42 -15.73 3.00
C ALA A 259 10.25 -17.15 3.57
N ASN A 260 9.01 -17.63 3.72
CA ASN A 260 8.70 -18.99 4.15
C ASN A 260 9.26 -20.05 3.19
N GLN A 261 9.10 -19.85 1.87
CA GLN A 261 9.67 -20.76 0.87
C GLN A 261 11.20 -20.87 1.00
N LEU A 262 11.90 -19.72 1.12
CA LEU A 262 13.35 -19.70 1.27
C LEU A 262 13.84 -20.38 2.56
N LEU A 263 13.01 -20.41 3.60
CA LEU A 263 13.29 -21.05 4.89
C LEU A 263 12.79 -22.50 4.99
N GLY A 264 12.14 -23.02 3.94
CA GLY A 264 11.52 -24.35 3.97
C GLY A 264 10.30 -24.46 4.88
N ILE A 265 9.66 -23.33 5.22
CA ILE A 265 8.46 -23.27 6.06
C ILE A 265 7.22 -23.42 5.17
N LYS A 266 6.29 -24.27 5.59
CA LYS A 266 5.01 -24.44 4.89
C LYS A 266 4.17 -23.17 5.00
N ASN A 267 3.76 -22.61 3.85
CA ASN A 267 2.82 -21.49 3.81
C ASN A 267 1.43 -21.94 4.26
N ARG A 268 0.74 -21.11 5.03
CA ARG A 268 -0.68 -21.27 5.31
C ARG A 268 -1.49 -20.69 4.15
N ALA A 269 -2.64 -21.27 3.85
CA ALA A 269 -3.60 -20.69 2.92
C ALA A 269 -4.15 -19.37 3.51
N GLU A 270 -4.45 -18.39 2.65
CA GLU A 270 -5.18 -17.16 3.01
C GLU A 270 -4.48 -16.13 3.92
N GLU A 271 -3.16 -16.04 3.86
CA GLU A 271 -2.43 -14.98 4.58
C GLU A 271 -2.45 -13.61 3.87
N TRP A 272 -3.17 -13.48 2.73
CA TRP A 272 -3.12 -12.28 1.89
C TRP A 272 -4.48 -11.89 1.33
N ASN A 273 -4.76 -10.60 1.40
CA ASN A 273 -5.84 -9.97 0.68
C ASN A 273 -5.37 -9.57 -0.73
N SER A 274 -6.26 -9.64 -1.71
CA SER A 274 -6.01 -9.34 -3.11
C SER A 274 -6.83 -8.17 -3.60
N VAL A 275 -6.36 -7.53 -4.67
CA VAL A 275 -7.07 -6.46 -5.37
C VAL A 275 -6.82 -6.55 -6.86
N ASP A 276 -7.85 -6.28 -7.66
CA ASP A 276 -7.71 -5.93 -9.06
C ASP A 276 -7.77 -4.40 -9.20
N CYS A 277 -6.80 -3.82 -9.89
CA CYS A 277 -6.74 -2.39 -10.16
C CYS A 277 -6.88 -2.19 -11.68
N LEU A 278 -7.93 -1.49 -12.10
CA LEU A 278 -8.23 -1.23 -13.50
C LEU A 278 -7.94 0.23 -13.83
N TYR A 279 -7.30 0.46 -14.97
CA TYR A 279 -6.99 1.77 -15.48
C TYR A 279 -7.77 2.05 -16.76
N PHE A 280 -8.48 3.19 -16.78
CA PHE A 280 -9.19 3.69 -17.96
C PHE A 280 -8.68 5.05 -18.32
N SER A 281 -8.49 5.27 -19.63
CA SER A 281 -8.18 6.56 -20.22
C SER A 281 -9.44 7.23 -20.74
N LEU A 282 -9.54 8.52 -20.55
CA LEU A 282 -10.65 9.32 -21.04
C LEU A 282 -10.16 10.66 -21.61
N PRO A 283 -10.89 11.26 -22.58
CA PRO A 283 -10.60 12.63 -23.01
C PRO A 283 -10.66 13.62 -21.86
N VAL A 284 -9.73 14.58 -21.79
CA VAL A 284 -9.67 15.54 -20.68
C VAL A 284 -10.94 16.38 -20.54
N ASN A 285 -11.63 16.68 -21.65
CA ASN A 285 -12.89 17.41 -21.66
C ASN A 285 -14.10 16.60 -21.16
N GLU A 286 -13.94 15.28 -20.99
CA GLU A 286 -14.96 14.39 -20.42
C GLU A 286 -14.74 14.12 -18.94
N LEU A 287 -13.65 14.65 -18.35
CA LEU A 287 -13.34 14.47 -16.93
C LEU A 287 -14.50 14.99 -16.06
N PRO A 288 -15.12 14.16 -15.23
CA PRO A 288 -16.29 14.57 -14.43
C PRO A 288 -15.96 15.64 -13.39
N SER A 289 -14.73 15.68 -12.92
CA SER A 289 -14.23 16.63 -11.92
C SER A 289 -12.70 16.67 -11.95
N THR A 290 -12.13 17.85 -11.82
CA THR A 290 -10.68 18.06 -11.59
C THR A 290 -10.32 17.96 -10.10
N GLU A 291 -11.29 17.78 -9.22
CA GLU A 291 -11.07 17.66 -7.78
C GLU A 291 -10.41 16.33 -7.46
N PRO A 292 -9.28 16.31 -6.73
CA PRO A 292 -8.55 15.09 -6.38
C PRO A 292 -9.23 14.33 -5.25
N ILE A 293 -10.46 13.86 -5.48
CA ILE A 293 -11.33 13.24 -4.48
C ILE A 293 -11.58 11.76 -4.77
N LEU A 294 -11.61 10.96 -3.71
CA LEU A 294 -11.96 9.54 -3.77
C LEU A 294 -13.46 9.35 -4.01
N HIS A 295 -13.83 8.48 -4.95
CA HIS A 295 -15.20 8.04 -5.17
C HIS A 295 -15.38 6.64 -4.61
N LEU A 296 -16.47 6.41 -3.87
CA LEU A 296 -16.78 5.15 -3.18
C LEU A 296 -18.13 4.59 -3.66
N ASP A 297 -18.22 3.28 -3.76
CA ASP A 297 -19.50 2.59 -3.95
C ASP A 297 -20.22 2.41 -2.61
N GLY A 298 -21.19 3.26 -2.33
CA GLY A 298 -22.04 3.15 -1.14
C GLY A 298 -23.18 2.15 -1.28
N THR A 299 -23.37 1.53 -2.46
CA THR A 299 -24.39 0.49 -2.70
C THR A 299 -23.85 -0.90 -2.47
N GLY A 300 -22.57 -1.13 -2.79
CA GLY A 300 -21.93 -2.43 -2.72
C GLY A 300 -22.42 -3.42 -3.78
N THR A 301 -23.04 -2.95 -4.85
CA THR A 301 -23.66 -3.80 -5.89
C THR A 301 -22.74 -4.05 -7.08
N GLY A 302 -21.80 -3.15 -7.34
CA GLY A 302 -20.87 -3.27 -8.46
C GLY A 302 -19.52 -3.86 -8.10
N PRO A 303 -18.66 -4.18 -9.08
CA PRO A 303 -17.32 -4.67 -8.82
C PRO A 303 -16.38 -3.57 -8.28
N ILE A 304 -16.55 -2.32 -8.74
CA ILE A 304 -15.70 -1.19 -8.30
C ILE A 304 -16.06 -0.84 -6.87
N ASN A 305 -15.11 -0.98 -5.98
CA ASN A 305 -15.24 -0.52 -4.59
C ASN A 305 -14.99 0.98 -4.46
N ASN A 306 -13.94 1.45 -5.13
CA ASN A 306 -13.53 2.85 -5.13
C ASN A 306 -12.78 3.19 -6.42
N LEU A 307 -12.82 4.47 -6.78
CA LEU A 307 -12.03 5.01 -7.89
C LEU A 307 -11.55 6.43 -7.62
N THR A 308 -10.52 6.84 -8.37
CA THR A 308 -10.08 8.22 -8.44
C THR A 308 -9.62 8.58 -9.84
N PHE A 309 -9.77 9.84 -10.22
CA PHE A 309 -9.19 10.39 -11.45
C PHE A 309 -7.75 10.82 -11.12
N VAL A 310 -6.78 9.92 -11.36
CA VAL A 310 -5.39 10.09 -10.91
C VAL A 310 -4.73 11.30 -11.57
N SER A 311 -5.17 11.66 -12.79
CA SER A 311 -4.70 12.87 -13.50
C SER A 311 -5.05 14.18 -12.80
N SER A 312 -5.95 14.17 -11.82
CA SER A 312 -6.18 15.36 -10.96
C SER A 312 -5.11 15.52 -9.87
N LEU A 313 -4.23 14.52 -9.71
CA LEU A 313 -3.14 14.49 -8.72
C LEU A 313 -1.76 14.43 -9.37
N CYS A 314 -1.59 13.65 -10.43
CA CYS A 314 -0.29 13.26 -10.97
C CYS A 314 -0.19 13.53 -12.47
N ASP A 315 1.04 13.73 -12.95
CA ASP A 315 1.37 13.72 -14.38
C ASP A 315 1.43 12.28 -14.89
N CYS A 316 0.26 11.65 -15.00
CA CYS A 316 0.18 10.21 -15.26
C CYS A 316 -0.48 9.86 -16.60
N ALA A 317 -0.85 10.85 -17.42
CA ALA A 317 -1.49 10.63 -18.71
C ALA A 317 -0.88 11.51 -19.81
N PRO A 318 -0.92 11.08 -21.09
CA PRO A 318 -0.53 11.91 -22.21
C PRO A 318 -1.38 13.17 -22.36
N GLN A 319 -0.86 14.15 -23.10
CA GLN A 319 -1.58 15.40 -23.38
C GLN A 319 -2.96 15.14 -23.99
N GLY A 320 -4.00 15.81 -23.50
CA GLY A 320 -5.38 15.67 -23.95
C GLY A 320 -6.13 14.46 -23.38
N ARG A 321 -5.45 13.64 -22.57
CA ARG A 321 -6.03 12.46 -21.92
C ARG A 321 -6.01 12.62 -20.39
N SER A 322 -6.91 11.93 -19.73
CA SER A 322 -6.96 11.77 -18.27
C SER A 322 -6.97 10.29 -17.91
N LEU A 323 -6.53 9.95 -16.73
CA LEU A 323 -6.43 8.59 -16.23
C LEU A 323 -7.33 8.40 -15.01
N LEU A 324 -8.15 7.35 -15.06
CA LEU A 324 -8.94 6.84 -13.94
C LEU A 324 -8.30 5.56 -13.42
N SER A 325 -8.19 5.43 -12.10
CA SER A 325 -7.83 4.19 -11.39
C SER A 325 -9.03 3.69 -10.60
N ALA A 326 -9.45 2.45 -10.83
CA ALA A 326 -10.54 1.79 -10.13
C ALA A 326 -10.06 0.53 -9.39
N SER A 327 -10.43 0.39 -8.12
CA SER A 327 -10.11 -0.77 -7.29
C SER A 327 -11.31 -1.71 -7.21
N VAL A 328 -11.07 -2.98 -7.51
CA VAL A 328 -12.04 -4.07 -7.43
C VAL A 328 -11.58 -5.07 -6.38
N ILE A 329 -12.44 -5.38 -5.41
CA ILE A 329 -12.11 -6.19 -4.25
C ILE A 329 -13.04 -7.41 -4.19
N GLY A 330 -12.45 -8.58 -3.86
CA GLY A 330 -13.22 -9.78 -3.64
C GLY A 330 -13.65 -10.54 -4.90
N GLN A 331 -13.11 -10.20 -6.08
CA GLN A 331 -13.46 -10.83 -7.38
C GLN A 331 -12.33 -11.73 -7.92
N LYS A 332 -11.51 -12.30 -7.05
CA LYS A 332 -10.27 -13.03 -7.38
C LYS A 332 -10.48 -14.22 -8.35
N ASP A 333 -11.67 -14.79 -8.38
CA ASP A 333 -11.98 -16.00 -9.17
C ASP A 333 -12.53 -15.67 -10.57
N LEU A 334 -12.91 -14.42 -10.83
CA LEU A 334 -13.39 -14.00 -12.14
C LEU A 334 -12.24 -13.67 -13.10
N PRO A 335 -12.39 -13.96 -14.41
CA PRO A 335 -11.47 -13.47 -15.43
C PRO A 335 -11.39 -11.94 -15.43
N LEU A 336 -10.20 -11.38 -15.69
CA LEU A 336 -9.99 -9.93 -15.69
C LEU A 336 -10.87 -9.22 -16.73
N ALA A 337 -11.07 -9.82 -17.90
CA ALA A 337 -11.95 -9.28 -18.95
C ALA A 337 -13.43 -9.17 -18.50
N GLU A 338 -13.90 -10.12 -17.69
CA GLU A 338 -15.26 -10.04 -17.14
C GLU A 338 -15.38 -8.93 -16.09
N ILE A 339 -14.35 -8.78 -15.26
CA ILE A 339 -14.29 -7.68 -14.27
C ILE A 339 -14.25 -6.33 -14.98
N GLU A 340 -13.47 -6.21 -16.04
CA GLU A 340 -13.40 -5.00 -16.88
C GLU A 340 -14.77 -4.61 -17.44
N GLN A 341 -15.48 -5.57 -18.06
CA GLN A 341 -16.82 -5.34 -18.62
C GLN A 341 -17.79 -4.86 -17.54
N ARG A 342 -17.88 -5.57 -16.41
CA ARG A 342 -18.75 -5.20 -15.30
C ARG A 342 -18.38 -3.83 -14.69
N ALA A 343 -17.09 -3.51 -14.65
CA ALA A 343 -16.61 -2.20 -14.19
C ALA A 343 -17.02 -1.10 -15.16
N HIS A 344 -16.94 -1.34 -16.47
CA HIS A 344 -17.39 -0.40 -17.50
C HIS A 344 -18.90 -0.13 -17.42
N ASP A 345 -19.70 -1.16 -17.13
CA ASP A 345 -21.15 -1.01 -16.94
C ASP A 345 -21.45 -0.15 -15.70
N GLN A 346 -20.77 -0.38 -14.57
CA GLN A 346 -20.90 0.44 -13.36
C GLN A 346 -20.43 1.88 -13.59
N LEU A 347 -19.33 2.10 -14.32
CA LEU A 347 -18.90 3.45 -14.71
C LEU A 347 -19.95 4.15 -15.56
N THR A 348 -20.63 3.42 -16.44
CA THR A 348 -21.71 3.94 -17.27
C THR A 348 -22.93 4.34 -16.42
N GLU A 349 -23.27 3.58 -15.39
CA GLU A 349 -24.28 3.93 -14.40
C GLU A 349 -23.90 5.23 -13.66
N TRP A 350 -22.63 5.35 -13.23
CA TRP A 350 -22.18 6.48 -12.42
C TRP A 350 -21.98 7.78 -13.22
N PHE A 351 -21.49 7.69 -14.45
CA PHE A 351 -21.06 8.86 -15.23
C PHE A 351 -21.80 9.04 -16.56
N GLY A 352 -22.70 8.11 -16.88
CA GLY A 352 -23.55 8.20 -18.06
C GLY A 352 -22.87 7.80 -19.37
N LYS A 353 -23.53 8.13 -20.48
CA LYS A 353 -23.17 7.64 -21.84
C LYS A 353 -21.78 8.01 -22.31
N LYS A 354 -21.15 9.04 -21.78
CA LYS A 354 -19.78 9.46 -22.14
C LYS A 354 -18.72 8.37 -21.83
N VAL A 355 -18.99 7.46 -20.89
CA VAL A 355 -18.10 6.35 -20.56
C VAL A 355 -17.81 5.43 -21.77
N ARG A 356 -18.65 5.42 -22.79
CA ARG A 356 -18.41 4.70 -24.06
C ARG A 356 -17.14 5.13 -24.79
N ASN A 357 -16.65 6.35 -24.52
CA ASN A 357 -15.41 6.89 -25.10
C ASN A 357 -14.19 6.61 -24.20
N TRP A 358 -14.39 5.95 -23.06
CA TRP A 358 -13.31 5.65 -22.13
C TRP A 358 -12.67 4.33 -22.51
N GLU A 359 -11.35 4.32 -22.63
CA GLU A 359 -10.57 3.19 -23.11
C GLU A 359 -9.93 2.47 -21.94
N PHE A 360 -10.09 1.16 -21.86
CA PHE A 360 -9.35 0.33 -20.93
C PHE A 360 -7.88 0.28 -21.34
N ILE A 361 -6.98 0.64 -20.42
CA ILE A 361 -5.53 0.64 -20.66
C ILE A 361 -4.90 -0.63 -20.13
N LYS A 362 -5.15 -0.94 -18.85
CA LYS A 362 -4.54 -2.10 -18.20
C LYS A 362 -5.25 -2.47 -16.90
N GLY A 363 -5.23 -3.77 -16.59
CA GLY A 363 -5.60 -4.29 -15.27
C GLY A 363 -4.43 -4.97 -14.58
N TYR A 364 -4.25 -4.69 -13.31
CA TYR A 364 -3.31 -5.37 -12.44
C TYR A 364 -4.06 -6.28 -11.48
N ARG A 365 -3.80 -7.58 -11.54
CA ARG A 365 -4.27 -8.53 -10.54
C ARG A 365 -3.19 -8.77 -9.50
N ILE A 366 -3.37 -8.21 -8.31
CA ILE A 366 -2.39 -8.24 -7.21
C ILE A 366 -2.88 -9.24 -6.18
N ARG A 367 -2.40 -10.47 -6.25
CA ARG A 367 -2.83 -11.56 -5.37
C ARG A 367 -2.34 -11.41 -3.93
N HIS A 368 -1.15 -10.85 -3.75
CA HIS A 368 -0.51 -10.61 -2.46
C HIS A 368 -0.41 -9.10 -2.20
N ALA A 369 -1.56 -8.43 -2.12
CA ALA A 369 -1.59 -6.97 -2.01
C ALA A 369 -1.33 -6.50 -0.58
N VAL A 370 -2.07 -7.02 0.40
CA VAL A 370 -1.93 -6.72 1.83
C VAL A 370 -1.98 -8.01 2.63
N PRO A 371 -1.04 -8.27 3.56
CA PRO A 371 -1.14 -9.41 4.46
C PRO A 371 -2.33 -9.26 5.39
N THR A 372 -3.01 -10.37 5.69
CA THR A 372 -4.10 -10.37 6.68
C THR A 372 -3.54 -10.05 8.07
N CYS A 373 -4.22 -9.17 8.80
CA CYS A 373 -3.78 -8.78 10.16
C CYS A 373 -4.18 -9.78 11.25
N ASN A 374 -4.69 -10.94 10.89
CA ASN A 374 -5.29 -11.88 11.85
C ASN A 374 -4.27 -12.77 12.57
N THR A 375 -3.04 -12.85 12.07
CA THR A 375 -1.98 -13.63 12.69
C THR A 375 -0.64 -12.90 12.62
N MET A 376 -0.03 -12.65 13.78
CA MET A 376 1.39 -12.28 13.80
C MET A 376 2.20 -13.46 13.28
N PRO A 377 3.26 -13.23 12.47
CA PRO A 377 4.11 -14.33 12.03
C PRO A 377 4.69 -15.06 13.23
N SER A 378 4.70 -16.39 13.16
CA SER A 378 5.38 -17.20 14.16
C SER A 378 6.83 -16.76 14.31
N PRO A 379 7.43 -16.86 15.51
CA PRO A 379 8.84 -16.62 15.70
C PRO A 379 9.65 -17.39 14.65
N VAL A 380 10.64 -16.72 14.08
CA VAL A 380 11.49 -17.31 13.03
C VAL A 380 12.11 -18.59 13.56
N PRO A 381 12.09 -19.71 12.81
CA PRO A 381 12.94 -20.85 13.17
C PRO A 381 14.37 -20.35 13.33
N ALA A 382 15.07 -20.86 14.30
CA ALA A 382 16.43 -20.46 14.67
C ALA A 382 17.47 -20.83 13.60
N LEU A 383 17.39 -20.20 12.43
CA LEU A 383 18.54 -20.04 11.57
C LEU A 383 19.36 -18.88 12.13
N THR A 384 20.48 -19.19 12.73
CA THR A 384 21.42 -18.20 13.24
C THR A 384 21.74 -17.19 12.15
N ARG A 385 21.60 -15.87 12.42
CA ARG A 385 21.90 -14.76 11.49
C ARG A 385 20.98 -14.62 10.27
N VAL A 386 19.79 -15.23 10.27
CA VAL A 386 18.76 -14.96 9.27
C VAL A 386 17.62 -14.18 9.90
N TYR A 387 17.38 -12.99 9.40
CA TYR A 387 16.39 -12.03 9.90
C TYR A 387 15.25 -11.88 8.89
N ARG A 388 14.10 -11.41 9.36
CA ARG A 388 12.96 -11.04 8.52
C ARG A 388 12.60 -9.59 8.73
N CYS A 389 12.15 -8.92 7.67
CA CYS A 389 11.44 -7.66 7.72
C CYS A 389 10.38 -7.60 6.63
N GLY A 390 9.35 -6.81 6.85
CA GLY A 390 8.23 -6.66 5.93
C GLY A 390 7.02 -6.09 6.65
N ASP A 391 6.05 -5.60 5.91
CA ASP A 391 4.80 -5.06 6.45
C ASP A 391 4.00 -6.10 7.25
N TYR A 392 4.14 -7.37 6.93
CA TYR A 392 3.51 -8.50 7.64
C TYR A 392 4.06 -8.73 9.07
N MET A 393 5.19 -8.10 9.41
CA MET A 393 5.77 -8.15 10.77
C MET A 393 5.12 -7.12 11.72
N GLY A 394 4.08 -6.44 11.28
CA GLY A 394 3.34 -5.45 12.07
C GLY A 394 1.95 -5.21 11.49
N LEU A 395 1.38 -4.04 11.74
CA LEU A 395 0.15 -3.61 11.09
C LEU A 395 0.47 -3.16 9.65
N PRO A 396 0.01 -3.90 8.61
CA PRO A 396 0.50 -3.73 7.25
C PRO A 396 0.33 -2.32 6.70
N SER A 397 1.44 -1.72 6.26
CA SER A 397 1.50 -0.39 5.63
C SER A 397 2.89 -0.14 5.05
N ILE A 398 3.02 0.91 4.21
CA ILE A 398 4.33 1.42 3.76
C ILE A 398 5.21 1.78 4.96
N ASP A 399 4.63 2.43 5.97
CA ASP A 399 5.31 2.80 7.22
C ASP A 399 5.82 1.58 8.00
N SER A 400 4.97 0.56 8.17
CA SER A 400 5.35 -0.68 8.85
C SER A 400 6.47 -1.43 8.11
N ALA A 401 6.44 -1.43 6.76
CA ALA A 401 7.51 -2.01 5.97
C ALA A 401 8.85 -1.31 6.24
N MET A 402 8.88 0.02 6.19
CA MET A 402 10.09 0.80 6.48
C MET A 402 10.55 0.62 7.94
N ARG A 403 9.63 0.65 8.89
CA ARG A 403 9.91 0.45 10.32
C ARG A 403 10.59 -0.88 10.59
N THR A 404 10.03 -1.97 10.09
CA THR A 404 10.60 -3.30 10.31
C THR A 404 11.96 -3.46 9.63
N GLY A 405 12.15 -2.87 8.44
CA GLY A 405 13.45 -2.83 7.77
C GLY A 405 14.52 -2.12 8.60
N ARG A 406 14.21 -0.91 9.11
CA ARG A 406 15.10 -0.14 10.01
C ARG A 406 15.42 -0.91 11.29
N GLN A 407 14.40 -1.42 11.99
CA GLN A 407 14.59 -2.16 13.23
C GLN A 407 15.46 -3.40 13.05
N THR A 408 15.31 -4.11 11.94
CA THR A 408 16.17 -5.25 11.60
C THR A 408 17.62 -4.82 11.39
N ALA A 409 17.86 -3.71 10.70
CA ALA A 409 19.21 -3.17 10.52
C ALA A 409 19.82 -2.73 11.85
N GLU A 410 19.09 -1.99 12.68
CA GLU A 410 19.53 -1.56 14.02
C GLU A 410 19.92 -2.74 14.91
N HIS A 411 19.12 -3.81 14.89
CA HIS A 411 19.45 -5.05 15.62
C HIS A 411 20.76 -5.69 15.14
N ILE A 412 20.98 -5.74 13.81
CA ILE A 412 22.24 -6.26 13.23
C ILE A 412 23.42 -5.38 13.63
N ILE A 413 23.26 -4.05 13.67
CA ILE A 413 24.29 -3.10 14.09
C ILE A 413 24.70 -3.35 15.53
N GLN A 414 23.73 -3.43 16.45
CA GLN A 414 23.97 -3.68 17.88
C GLN A 414 24.71 -4.98 18.16
N GLN A 415 24.41 -6.04 17.40
CA GLN A 415 25.10 -7.33 17.55
C GLN A 415 26.57 -7.32 17.09
N GLN A 416 27.03 -6.26 16.42
CA GLN A 416 28.43 -6.12 16.01
C GLN A 416 29.27 -5.30 16.99
N GLU A 417 28.61 -4.52 17.82
CA GLU A 417 29.25 -3.71 18.86
C GLU A 417 29.43 -4.49 20.17
N SER A 418 28.74 -5.66 20.28
CA SER A 418 28.85 -6.61 21.42
C SER A 418 29.83 -7.72 21.11
#